data_b405f46949352a0b22fc170bffe8e76f
#
_entry.id   b405f46949352a0b22fc170bffe8e76f
#
_cell.length_a   1.000
_cell.length_b   1.000
_cell.length_c   1.000
_cell.angle_alpha   90.00
_cell.angle_beta   90.00
_cell.angle_gamma   90.00
#
_symmetry.space_group_name_H-M   'P 1'
#
loop_
_entity.id
_entity.type
_entity.pdbx_description
1 polymer ?
#
loop_
_entity_poly.entity_id
_entity_poly.type
_entity_poly.pdbx_seq_one_letter_code
_entity_poly.pdbx_strand_id
1 'polypeptide(L)'
;MSSLRHVKNVIPASPQDAAVFDNLRDNLQLVPDLTGFVLLADDGLALCGYGLDWTREDVQTIAAACSGLASLADGLSMPVDGGSVLHLNITMQHSHLILTACGNGSTLVVYTSGPESIGLAMRETVRVARAFKHQLGVGDRRARIR
;
A
#
# COMPACT_ATOMS: atom_id res chain seq x y z
N MET A 1 -10.40 -10.43 -10.65
CA MET A 1 -9.16 -10.38 -11.45
C MET A 1 -9.29 -9.48 -12.65
N SER A 2 -10.40 -9.57 -13.38
CA SER A 2 -10.69 -8.65 -14.48
C SER A 2 -10.83 -7.20 -14.02
N SER A 3 -11.12 -6.94 -12.74
CA SER A 3 -11.29 -5.61 -12.20
C SER A 3 -10.02 -4.76 -12.29
N LEU A 4 -8.84 -5.37 -12.30
CA LEU A 4 -7.58 -4.65 -12.40
C LEU A 4 -7.22 -4.25 -13.83
N ARG A 5 -7.97 -4.73 -14.82
CA ARG A 5 -7.72 -4.41 -16.25
C ARG A 5 -8.32 -3.09 -16.68
N HIS A 6 -9.33 -2.62 -15.98
CA HIS A 6 -10.06 -1.40 -16.33
C HIS A 6 -9.74 -0.28 -15.34
N VAL A 7 -8.48 0.12 -15.33
CA VAL A 7 -8.00 1.08 -14.35
C VAL A 7 -8.23 2.49 -14.88
N LYS A 8 -9.34 3.10 -14.46
CA LYS A 8 -9.65 4.48 -14.81
C LYS A 8 -9.07 5.50 -13.82
N ASN A 9 -8.70 5.04 -12.61
CA ASN A 9 -8.41 5.94 -11.51
C ASN A 9 -7.03 5.71 -10.91
N VAL A 10 -6.07 5.39 -11.77
CA VAL A 10 -4.66 5.29 -11.38
C VAL A 10 -4.10 6.70 -11.21
N ILE A 11 -3.31 6.89 -10.18
CA ILE A 11 -2.47 8.06 -10.05
C ILE A 11 -1.03 7.63 -10.24
N PRO A 12 -0.49 7.58 -11.48
CA PRO A 12 0.94 7.70 -11.65
C PRO A 12 1.27 9.17 -11.82
N ALA A 13 2.07 9.71 -10.93
CA ALA A 13 2.53 11.08 -11.03
C ALA A 13 3.66 11.24 -12.06
N SER A 14 4.30 10.13 -12.46
CA SER A 14 5.44 10.12 -13.38
C SER A 14 5.52 8.77 -14.10
N PRO A 15 6.31 8.66 -15.19
CA PRO A 15 6.56 7.37 -15.83
C PRO A 15 7.16 6.33 -14.86
N GLN A 16 7.97 6.77 -13.91
CA GLN A 16 8.53 5.90 -12.89
C GLN A 16 7.43 5.34 -11.99
N ASP A 17 6.48 6.17 -11.59
CA ASP A 17 5.35 5.74 -10.77
C ASP A 17 4.42 4.81 -11.54
N ALA A 18 4.29 5.00 -12.84
CA ALA A 18 3.53 4.09 -13.69
C ALA A 18 4.14 2.69 -13.72
N ALA A 19 5.47 2.59 -13.81
CA ALA A 19 6.16 1.30 -13.76
C ALA A 19 5.99 0.63 -12.41
N VAL A 20 6.05 1.40 -11.33
CA VAL A 20 5.79 0.92 -9.97
C VAL A 20 4.36 0.39 -9.86
N PHE A 21 3.40 1.12 -10.41
CA PHE A 21 2.00 0.70 -10.41
C PHE A 21 1.82 -0.65 -11.11
N ASP A 22 2.41 -0.82 -12.31
CA ASP A 22 2.30 -2.05 -13.06
C ASP A 22 2.89 -3.24 -12.30
N ASN A 23 4.03 -3.03 -11.65
CA ASN A 23 4.68 -4.05 -10.83
C ASN A 23 3.79 -4.46 -9.66
N LEU A 24 3.25 -3.49 -8.92
CA LEU A 24 2.37 -3.76 -7.79
C LEU A 24 1.10 -4.46 -8.23
N ARG A 25 0.47 -3.98 -9.29
CA ARG A 25 -0.74 -4.59 -9.83
C ARG A 25 -0.53 -6.07 -10.13
N ASP A 26 0.57 -6.40 -10.81
CA ASP A 26 0.86 -7.77 -11.20
C ASP A 26 1.13 -8.66 -9.99
N ASN A 27 1.86 -8.16 -9.01
CA ASN A 27 2.20 -8.92 -7.82
C ASN A 27 1.04 -9.05 -6.83
N LEU A 28 0.16 -8.06 -6.75
CA LEU A 28 -0.98 -8.09 -5.85
C LEU A 28 -2.14 -8.96 -6.34
N GLN A 29 -2.07 -9.48 -7.57
CA GLN A 29 -3.12 -10.36 -8.09
C GLN A 29 -3.28 -11.64 -7.27
N LEU A 30 -2.27 -12.03 -6.51
CA LEU A 30 -2.35 -13.20 -5.63
C LEU A 30 -3.05 -12.90 -4.30
N VAL A 31 -3.34 -11.65 -4.01
CA VAL A 31 -4.11 -11.29 -2.81
C VAL A 31 -5.57 -11.65 -3.05
N PRO A 32 -6.15 -12.54 -2.22
CA PRO A 32 -7.55 -12.94 -2.42
C PRO A 32 -8.48 -11.76 -2.14
N ASP A 33 -9.53 -11.66 -2.94
CA ASP A 33 -10.60 -10.67 -2.79
C ASP A 33 -10.10 -9.22 -2.81
N LEU A 34 -9.03 -8.96 -3.53
CA LEU A 34 -8.45 -7.62 -3.67
C LEU A 34 -9.46 -6.67 -4.31
N THR A 35 -9.74 -5.54 -3.65
CA THR A 35 -10.63 -4.50 -4.16
C THR A 35 -9.90 -3.22 -4.52
N GLY A 36 -8.71 -3.01 -3.98
CA GLY A 36 -7.92 -1.84 -4.30
C GLY A 36 -6.61 -1.80 -3.55
N PHE A 37 -5.73 -0.91 -3.98
CA PHE A 37 -4.47 -0.67 -3.28
C PHE A 37 -3.99 0.76 -3.50
N VAL A 38 -3.17 1.25 -2.59
CA VAL A 38 -2.51 2.55 -2.68
C VAL A 38 -1.08 2.37 -2.19
N LEU A 39 -0.14 2.92 -2.93
CA LEU A 39 1.23 3.09 -2.45
C LEU A 39 1.43 4.54 -2.09
N LEU A 40 1.83 4.81 -0.86
CA LEU A 40 2.08 6.18 -0.42
C LEU A 40 3.52 6.38 0.01
N ALA A 41 4.01 7.60 -0.22
CA ALA A 41 5.32 8.03 0.23
C ALA A 41 5.25 8.45 1.70
N ASP A 42 6.41 8.65 2.32
CA ASP A 42 6.51 9.05 3.72
C ASP A 42 5.91 10.43 4.01
N ASP A 43 5.75 11.27 2.99
CA ASP A 43 5.09 12.56 3.11
C ASP A 43 3.55 12.48 3.07
N GLY A 44 3.00 11.28 2.92
CA GLY A 44 1.56 11.05 2.89
C GLY A 44 0.92 11.23 1.51
N LEU A 45 1.71 11.48 0.48
CA LEU A 45 1.18 11.61 -0.88
C LEU A 45 1.13 10.25 -1.56
N ALA A 46 0.08 10.02 -2.33
CA ALA A 46 -0.05 8.79 -3.11
C ALA A 46 0.92 8.81 -4.28
N LEU A 47 1.73 7.75 -4.40
CA LEU A 47 2.58 7.52 -5.56
C LEU A 47 1.79 6.88 -6.69
N CYS A 48 0.92 5.94 -6.34
CA CYS A 48 -0.02 5.32 -7.26
C CYS A 48 -1.14 4.66 -6.47
N GLY A 49 -2.23 4.33 -7.14
CA GLY A 49 -3.34 3.67 -6.49
C GLY A 49 -4.40 3.25 -7.48
N TYR A 50 -5.17 2.27 -7.06
CA TYR A 50 -6.28 1.72 -7.81
C TYR A 50 -7.35 1.19 -6.87
N GLY A 51 -8.59 1.42 -7.21
CA GLY A 51 -9.73 0.79 -6.58
C GLY A 51 -10.90 0.80 -7.53
N LEU A 52 -11.71 -0.26 -7.49
CA LEU A 52 -12.92 -0.31 -8.30
C LEU A 52 -13.83 0.85 -7.87
N ASP A 53 -14.21 1.66 -8.85
CA ASP A 53 -15.08 2.84 -8.66
C ASP A 53 -14.45 3.96 -7.81
N TRP A 54 -13.17 3.88 -7.49
CA TRP A 54 -12.49 4.97 -6.80
C TRP A 54 -12.14 6.10 -7.77
N THR A 55 -12.28 7.32 -7.27
CA THR A 55 -11.78 8.50 -7.97
C THR A 55 -10.35 8.78 -7.56
N ARG A 56 -9.69 9.69 -8.28
CA ARG A 56 -8.38 10.19 -7.88
C ARG A 56 -8.42 10.81 -6.48
N GLU A 57 -9.50 11.51 -6.17
CA GLU A 57 -9.71 12.12 -4.86
C GLU A 57 -9.82 11.04 -3.77
N ASP A 58 -10.50 9.93 -4.05
CA ASP A 58 -10.58 8.82 -3.10
C ASP A 58 -9.20 8.28 -2.75
N VAL A 59 -8.34 8.10 -3.74
CA VAL A 59 -6.97 7.62 -3.55
C VAL A 59 -6.19 8.59 -2.67
N GLN A 60 -6.31 9.89 -2.90
CA GLN A 60 -5.63 10.91 -2.09
C GLN A 60 -6.17 10.93 -0.66
N THR A 61 -7.47 10.77 -0.48
CA THR A 61 -8.10 10.70 0.85
C THR A 61 -7.58 9.49 1.63
N ILE A 62 -7.50 8.33 0.97
CA ILE A 62 -6.98 7.11 1.59
C ILE A 62 -5.52 7.30 1.98
N ALA A 63 -4.70 7.88 1.09
CA ALA A 63 -3.30 8.10 1.38
C ALA A 63 -3.10 9.01 2.59
N ALA A 64 -3.84 10.10 2.68
CA ALA A 64 -3.76 11.04 3.80
C ALA A 64 -4.18 10.37 5.11
N ALA A 65 -5.30 9.64 5.10
CA ALA A 65 -5.79 8.94 6.28
C ALA A 65 -4.82 7.87 6.76
N CYS A 66 -4.27 7.08 5.84
CA CYS A 66 -3.33 6.01 6.18
C CYS A 66 -2.00 6.57 6.69
N SER A 67 -1.55 7.69 6.15
CA SER A 67 -0.37 8.38 6.66
C SER A 67 -0.58 8.81 8.12
N GLY A 68 -1.76 9.35 8.44
CA GLY A 68 -2.12 9.71 9.80
C GLY A 68 -2.17 8.51 10.73
N LEU A 69 -2.76 7.41 10.26
CA LEU A 69 -2.83 6.17 11.03
C LEU A 69 -1.44 5.62 11.34
N ALA A 70 -0.54 5.62 10.36
CA ALA A 70 0.83 5.15 10.55
C ALA A 70 1.56 5.99 11.60
N SER A 71 1.38 7.31 11.57
CA SER A 71 1.98 8.21 12.56
C SER A 71 1.44 7.96 13.96
N LEU A 72 0.14 7.76 14.09
CA LEU A 72 -0.48 7.46 15.38
C LEU A 72 -0.01 6.10 15.92
N ALA A 73 0.11 5.12 15.04
CA ALA A 73 0.57 3.78 15.42
C ALA A 73 2.01 3.80 15.95
N ASP A 74 2.87 4.61 15.36
CA ASP A 74 4.25 4.75 15.83
C ASP A 74 4.29 5.25 17.28
N GLY A 75 3.35 6.09 17.67
CA GLY A 75 3.22 6.56 19.05
C GLY A 75 2.92 5.46 20.06
N LEU A 76 2.36 4.35 19.62
CA LEU A 76 2.07 3.20 20.48
C LEU A 76 3.31 2.38 20.80
N SER A 77 4.34 2.49 20.00
CA SER A 77 5.59 1.74 20.18
C SER A 77 6.42 2.25 21.33
N MET A 78 6.45 3.57 21.57
CA MET A 78 7.34 4.19 22.56
C MET A 78 7.13 3.66 23.97
N PRO A 79 5.90 3.54 24.50
CA PRO A 79 5.71 3.09 25.89
C PRO A 79 6.18 1.66 26.15
N VAL A 80 6.28 0.84 25.10
CA VAL A 80 6.64 -0.58 25.24
C VAL A 80 7.97 -0.92 24.57
N ASP A 81 8.68 0.10 24.07
CA ASP A 81 9.94 -0.06 23.35
C ASP A 81 9.81 -1.08 22.22
N GLY A 82 8.71 -0.97 21.47
CA GLY A 82 8.31 -1.95 20.48
C GLY A 82 9.01 -1.85 19.13
N GLY A 83 9.75 -0.78 18.88
CA GLY A 83 10.37 -0.55 17.58
C GLY A 83 9.40 -0.01 16.55
N SER A 84 9.77 -0.06 15.28
CA SER A 84 8.94 0.46 14.21
C SER A 84 7.69 -0.40 14.01
N VAL A 85 6.57 0.24 13.70
CA VAL A 85 5.34 -0.48 13.36
C VAL A 85 5.51 -1.10 11.98
N LEU A 86 5.27 -2.40 11.87
CA LEU A 86 5.42 -3.13 10.62
C LEU A 86 4.11 -3.23 9.84
N HIS A 87 3.01 -3.48 10.54
CA HIS A 87 1.70 -3.69 9.92
C HIS A 87 0.59 -3.09 10.74
N LEU A 88 -0.46 -2.64 10.05
CA LEU A 88 -1.76 -2.30 10.65
C LEU A 88 -2.84 -3.06 9.93
N ASN A 89 -3.80 -3.58 10.69
CA ASN A 89 -4.98 -4.24 10.16
C ASN A 89 -6.22 -3.54 10.67
N ILE A 90 -7.13 -3.21 9.77
CA ILE A 90 -8.42 -2.61 10.13
C ILE A 90 -9.51 -3.45 9.50
N THR A 91 -10.35 -4.05 10.33
CA THR A 91 -11.52 -4.80 9.87
C THR A 91 -12.73 -3.88 9.93
N MET A 92 -13.34 -3.65 8.78
CA MET A 92 -14.58 -2.90 8.66
C MET A 92 -15.72 -3.87 8.40
N GLN A 93 -16.95 -3.38 8.49
CA GLN A 93 -18.11 -4.23 8.31
C GLN A 93 -18.13 -4.94 6.95
N HIS A 94 -17.73 -4.25 5.89
CA HIS A 94 -17.79 -4.78 4.51
C HIS A 94 -16.43 -4.83 3.81
N SER A 95 -15.35 -4.60 4.53
CA SER A 95 -14.03 -4.50 3.91
C SER A 95 -12.95 -4.71 4.96
N HIS A 96 -11.75 -5.04 4.50
CA HIS A 96 -10.59 -5.17 5.37
C HIS A 96 -9.43 -4.40 4.76
N LEU A 97 -8.71 -3.66 5.59
CA LEU A 97 -7.56 -2.88 5.17
C LEU A 97 -6.30 -3.44 5.81
N ILE A 98 -5.28 -3.62 4.99
CA ILE A 98 -3.94 -4.00 5.43
C ILE A 98 -2.98 -2.89 5.05
N LEU A 99 -2.24 -2.39 6.02
CA LEU A 99 -1.25 -1.35 5.82
C LEU A 99 0.10 -1.91 6.22
N THR A 100 1.06 -1.90 5.31
CA THR A 100 2.37 -2.53 5.51
C THR A 100 3.48 -1.59 5.09
N ALA A 101 4.44 -1.36 5.98
CA ALA A 101 5.62 -0.58 5.65
C ALA A 101 6.50 -1.35 4.68
N CYS A 102 6.96 -0.68 3.63
CA CYS A 102 7.87 -1.27 2.64
C CYS A 102 9.33 -1.14 3.04
N GLY A 103 9.64 -0.36 4.08
CA GLY A 103 10.99 -0.25 4.61
C GLY A 103 11.91 0.72 3.89
N ASN A 104 11.39 1.48 2.94
CA ASN A 104 12.13 2.50 2.17
C ASN A 104 11.45 3.87 2.25
N GLY A 105 10.64 4.09 3.29
CA GLY A 105 9.85 5.29 3.45
C GLY A 105 8.48 5.23 2.79
N SER A 106 8.19 4.19 2.02
CA SER A 106 6.87 4.01 1.42
C SER A 106 6.01 3.04 2.22
N THR A 107 4.71 3.11 2.03
CA THR A 107 3.73 2.26 2.69
C THR A 107 2.75 1.73 1.67
N LEU A 108 2.52 0.42 1.71
CA LEU A 108 1.55 -0.24 0.86
C LEU A 108 0.26 -0.44 1.63
N VAL A 109 -0.84 0.03 1.05
CA VAL A 109 -2.20 -0.13 1.59
C VAL A 109 -2.97 -1.03 0.66
N VAL A 110 -3.59 -2.07 1.20
CA VAL A 110 -4.37 -3.04 0.43
C VAL A 110 -5.75 -3.17 1.04
N TYR A 111 -6.76 -3.08 0.20
CA TYR A 111 -8.15 -3.33 0.58
C TYR A 111 -8.61 -4.66 0.03
N THR A 112 -9.28 -5.44 0.87
CA THR A 112 -9.92 -6.69 0.44
C THR A 112 -11.38 -6.68 0.85
N SER A 113 -12.21 -7.45 0.14
CA SER A 113 -13.58 -7.70 0.52
C SER A 113 -13.67 -9.06 1.20
N GLY A 114 -14.42 -9.13 2.27
CA GLY A 114 -14.68 -10.39 2.95
C GLY A 114 -13.60 -10.81 3.95
N PRO A 115 -14.05 -11.38 5.08
CA PRO A 115 -13.16 -11.73 6.19
C PRO A 115 -12.49 -13.11 6.05
N GLU A 116 -12.93 -13.95 5.11
CA GLU A 116 -12.55 -15.35 5.09
C GLU A 116 -11.10 -15.60 4.68
N SER A 117 -10.50 -14.65 3.98
CA SER A 117 -9.15 -14.80 3.42
C SER A 117 -8.14 -13.83 4.04
N ILE A 118 -8.43 -13.27 5.21
CA ILE A 118 -7.60 -12.22 5.81
C ILE A 118 -6.16 -12.71 6.04
N GLY A 119 -5.99 -13.93 6.54
CA GLY A 119 -4.66 -14.48 6.80
C GLY A 119 -3.81 -14.59 5.55
N LEU A 120 -4.39 -15.10 4.47
CA LEU A 120 -3.70 -15.21 3.19
C LEU A 120 -3.47 -13.85 2.56
N ALA A 121 -4.46 -12.96 2.61
CA ALA A 121 -4.33 -11.61 2.11
C ALA A 121 -3.19 -10.87 2.82
N MET A 122 -3.10 -11.01 4.13
CA MET A 122 -2.02 -10.43 4.93
C MET A 122 -0.65 -10.97 4.51
N ARG A 123 -0.54 -12.28 4.35
CA ARG A 123 0.71 -12.93 3.95
C ARG A 123 1.17 -12.43 2.59
N GLU A 124 0.26 -12.39 1.62
CA GLU A 124 0.59 -11.96 0.27
C GLU A 124 0.92 -10.47 0.20
N THR A 125 0.22 -9.64 0.96
CA THR A 125 0.52 -8.22 1.03
C THR A 125 1.91 -7.97 1.60
N VAL A 126 2.27 -8.67 2.68
CA VAL A 126 3.60 -8.57 3.29
C VAL A 126 4.67 -9.05 2.33
N ARG A 127 4.41 -10.14 1.61
CA ARG A 127 5.35 -10.67 0.61
C ARG A 127 5.65 -9.63 -0.47
N VAL A 128 4.62 -9.00 -1.00
CA VAL A 128 4.76 -7.97 -2.04
C VAL A 128 5.51 -6.76 -1.49
N ALA A 129 5.18 -6.31 -0.28
CA ALA A 129 5.86 -5.18 0.34
C ALA A 129 7.36 -5.44 0.53
N ARG A 130 7.73 -6.64 0.93
CA ARG A 130 9.14 -7.02 1.11
C ARG A 130 9.89 -7.06 -0.22
N ALA A 131 9.29 -7.65 -1.25
CA ALA A 131 9.89 -7.70 -2.57
C ALA A 131 10.05 -6.29 -3.14
N PHE A 132 9.05 -5.45 -2.93
CA PHE A 132 9.05 -4.06 -3.38
C PHE A 132 10.13 -3.23 -2.69
N LYS A 133 10.37 -3.47 -1.41
CA LYS A 133 11.44 -2.82 -0.66
C LYS A 133 12.79 -2.95 -1.36
N HIS A 134 13.13 -4.15 -1.82
CA HIS A 134 14.41 -4.38 -2.47
C HIS A 134 14.53 -3.62 -3.78
N GLN A 135 13.48 -3.57 -4.57
CA GLN A 135 13.49 -2.89 -5.86
C GLN A 135 13.60 -1.37 -5.71
N LEU A 136 12.77 -0.78 -4.86
CA LEU A 136 12.81 0.65 -4.60
C LEU A 136 14.07 1.08 -3.86
N GLY A 137 14.55 0.26 -2.93
CA GLY A 137 15.74 0.58 -2.17
C GLY A 137 16.95 0.82 -3.05
N VAL A 138 17.11 0.04 -4.11
CA VAL A 138 18.21 0.21 -5.08
C VAL A 138 18.00 1.46 -5.92
N GLY A 139 16.79 1.69 -6.41
CA GLY A 139 16.46 2.88 -7.20
C GLY A 139 16.59 4.16 -6.40
N ASP A 140 16.11 4.15 -5.17
CA ASP A 140 16.13 5.30 -4.28
C ASP A 140 17.56 5.69 -3.89
N ARG A 141 18.41 4.71 -3.63
CA ARG A 141 19.83 4.98 -3.36
C ARG A 141 20.53 5.66 -4.53
N ARG A 142 20.25 5.24 -5.75
CA ARG A 142 20.80 5.87 -6.95
C ARG A 142 20.30 7.31 -7.10
N ALA A 143 19.05 7.56 -6.79
CA ALA A 143 18.50 8.90 -6.84
C ALA A 143 19.12 9.82 -5.80
N ARG A 144 19.44 9.32 -4.61
CA ARG A 144 20.04 10.10 -3.53
C ARG A 144 21.51 10.45 -3.75
N ILE A 145 22.22 9.65 -4.52
CA ILE A 145 23.64 9.87 -4.79
C ILE A 145 23.83 10.99 -5.82
N ARG A 146 22.79 11.39 -6.50
CA ARG A 146 22.81 12.49 -7.46
C ARG A 146 22.35 13.80 -6.83
#